data_33376e40de3a6110b53b7a9caf09b987
#
_entry.id   33376e40de3a6110b53b7a9caf09b987
#
_cell.length_a   1.000
_cell.length_b   1.000
_cell.length_c   1.000
_cell.angle_alpha   90.00
_cell.angle_beta   90.00
_cell.angle_gamma   90.00
#
_symmetry.space_group_name_H-M   'P 1'
#
loop_
_entity.id
_entity.type
_entity.pdbx_description
1 polymer ?
#
loop_
_entity_poly.entity_id
_entity_poly.type
_entity_poly.pdbx_seq_one_letter_code
_entity_poly.pdbx_strand_id
1 'polypeptide(L)'
;QKYSYLSALLTEESLESNGFTADEVSAKYEAIFTGIGAESFKASGIEVTPDDKDSDQFNFQYNGSLTTSLGELTKLSYSGTITLTDDQAKIDWSPQLIFPGMEGQDKISISVDNATRGEILDRNNEPLAENGTLYQLGVIPGQLGTGDEKTANIKAIAERFDLTEDAIDQALAQSWVQDELFVPLKIIEPTD
;
A
#
# COMPACT_ATOMS: atom_id res chain seq x y z
N GLN A 1 -16.32 12.06 -2.49
CA GLN A 1 -16.14 12.47 -1.07
C GLN A 1 -17.01 11.59 -0.16
N LYS A 2 -16.64 10.31 -0.07
CA LYS A 2 -17.44 9.30 0.65
C LYS A 2 -17.46 9.52 2.16
N TYR A 3 -16.43 10.19 2.71
CA TYR A 3 -16.23 10.37 4.16
C TYR A 3 -16.34 11.82 4.65
N SER A 4 -16.79 12.75 3.81
CA SER A 4 -16.89 14.19 4.18
C SER A 4 -17.86 14.50 5.32
N TYR A 5 -18.80 13.60 5.61
CA TYR A 5 -19.74 13.76 6.74
C TYR A 5 -19.10 13.48 8.11
N LEU A 6 -17.92 12.85 8.16
CA LEU A 6 -17.25 12.53 9.43
C LEU A 6 -16.93 13.79 10.23
N SER A 7 -16.59 14.89 9.56
CA SER A 7 -16.28 16.16 10.23
C SER A 7 -17.40 16.65 11.18
N ALA A 8 -18.66 16.38 10.83
CA ALA A 8 -19.80 16.77 11.66
C ALA A 8 -20.00 15.88 12.89
N LEU A 9 -19.42 14.68 12.89
CA LEU A 9 -19.60 13.66 13.93
C LEU A 9 -18.44 13.59 14.93
N LEU A 10 -17.33 14.28 14.68
CA LEU A 10 -16.14 14.22 15.52
C LEU A 10 -16.00 15.47 16.38
N THR A 11 -15.40 15.32 17.58
CA THR A 11 -15.06 16.46 18.43
C THR A 11 -13.79 17.14 17.91
N GLU A 12 -13.74 18.47 17.90
CA GLU A 12 -12.56 19.24 17.47
C GLU A 12 -11.38 18.97 18.41
N GLU A 13 -11.63 18.88 19.72
CA GLU A 13 -10.60 18.61 20.73
C GLU A 13 -9.89 17.29 20.49
N SER A 14 -10.61 16.22 20.14
CA SER A 14 -10.00 14.92 19.85
C SER A 14 -9.18 14.93 18.57
N LEU A 15 -9.58 15.70 17.56
CA LEU A 15 -8.84 15.88 16.32
C LEU A 15 -7.52 16.62 16.58
N GLU A 16 -7.57 17.76 17.28
CA GLU A 16 -6.40 18.56 17.61
C GLU A 16 -5.40 17.79 18.47
N SER A 17 -5.89 17.06 19.49
CA SER A 17 -5.04 16.26 20.39
C SER A 17 -4.28 15.13 19.65
N ASN A 18 -4.86 14.61 18.56
CA ASN A 18 -4.23 13.63 17.69
C ASN A 18 -3.43 14.26 16.53
N GLY A 19 -3.43 15.59 16.41
CA GLY A 19 -2.68 16.32 15.37
C GLY A 19 -3.27 16.21 13.97
N PHE A 20 -4.60 16.11 13.86
CA PHE A 20 -5.33 16.01 12.60
C PHE A 20 -6.43 17.06 12.49
N THR A 21 -6.70 17.49 11.27
CA THR A 21 -7.92 18.19 10.90
C THR A 21 -9.00 17.20 10.45
N ALA A 22 -10.26 17.63 10.44
CA ALA A 22 -11.37 16.81 9.96
C ALA A 22 -11.23 16.37 8.50
N ASP A 23 -10.66 17.24 7.66
CA ASP A 23 -10.39 16.93 6.25
C ASP A 23 -9.29 15.88 6.09
N GLU A 24 -8.22 15.97 6.88
CA GLU A 24 -7.14 14.97 6.89
C GLU A 24 -7.64 13.61 7.37
N VAL A 25 -8.50 13.56 8.38
CA VAL A 25 -9.14 12.33 8.83
C VAL A 25 -9.98 11.73 7.72
N SER A 26 -10.83 12.52 7.06
CA SER A 26 -11.67 12.07 5.94
C SER A 26 -10.83 11.52 4.79
N ALA A 27 -9.73 12.21 4.44
CA ALA A 27 -8.78 11.76 3.42
C ALA A 27 -8.06 10.47 3.83
N LYS A 28 -7.69 10.33 5.11
CA LYS A 28 -7.04 9.13 5.65
C LYS A 28 -7.97 7.91 5.58
N TYR A 29 -9.25 8.06 5.93
CA TYR A 29 -10.26 7.00 5.75
C TYR A 29 -10.37 6.59 4.28
N GLU A 30 -10.52 7.56 3.38
CA GLU A 30 -10.65 7.29 1.95
C GLU A 30 -9.41 6.58 1.38
N ALA A 31 -8.22 7.05 1.72
CA ALA A 31 -6.96 6.46 1.27
C ALA A 31 -6.78 5.01 1.77
N ILE A 32 -7.04 4.75 3.06
CA ILE A 32 -6.88 3.42 3.65
C ILE A 32 -7.90 2.46 3.05
N PHE A 33 -9.19 2.76 3.11
CA PHE A 33 -10.23 1.83 2.67
C PHE A 33 -10.24 1.62 1.14
N THR A 34 -9.82 2.61 0.37
CA THR A 34 -9.59 2.43 -1.07
C THR A 34 -8.35 1.58 -1.32
N GLY A 35 -7.25 1.86 -0.61
CA GLY A 35 -5.98 1.15 -0.76
C GLY A 35 -6.06 -0.34 -0.45
N ILE A 36 -6.88 -0.73 0.52
CA ILE A 36 -7.11 -2.15 0.87
C ILE A 36 -8.29 -2.79 0.11
N GLY A 37 -8.90 -2.08 -0.84
CA GLY A 37 -10.03 -2.59 -1.61
C GLY A 37 -11.24 -2.94 -0.74
N ALA A 38 -11.59 -2.07 0.23
CA ALA A 38 -12.71 -2.28 1.14
C ALA A 38 -14.06 -2.20 0.40
N GLU A 39 -14.87 -3.24 0.51
CA GLU A 39 -16.17 -3.37 -0.14
C GLU A 39 -17.32 -3.09 0.81
N SER A 40 -17.26 -3.66 2.02
CA SER A 40 -18.30 -3.50 3.02
C SER A 40 -17.75 -3.60 4.45
N PHE A 41 -18.39 -2.90 5.37
CA PHE A 41 -18.13 -2.99 6.81
C PHE A 41 -19.42 -3.30 7.55
N LYS A 42 -19.37 -4.20 8.54
CA LYS A 42 -20.48 -4.56 9.40
C LYS A 42 -20.06 -4.39 10.86
N ALA A 43 -20.86 -3.66 11.62
CA ALA A 43 -20.74 -3.56 13.06
C ALA A 43 -21.72 -4.49 13.77
N SER A 44 -21.31 -5.10 14.87
CA SER A 44 -22.13 -5.98 15.70
C SER A 44 -21.74 -5.85 17.17
N GLY A 45 -22.64 -6.20 18.07
CA GLY A 45 -22.38 -6.15 19.53
C GLY A 45 -22.07 -4.73 19.99
N ILE A 46 -22.83 -3.75 19.50
CA ILE A 46 -22.64 -2.35 19.90
C ILE A 46 -23.18 -2.18 21.32
N GLU A 47 -22.31 -1.73 22.19
CA GLU A 47 -22.63 -1.41 23.59
C GLU A 47 -22.23 0.03 23.87
N VAL A 48 -23.07 0.77 24.57
CA VAL A 48 -22.81 2.15 25.01
C VAL A 48 -23.12 2.22 26.48
N THR A 49 -22.17 2.69 27.26
CA THR A 49 -22.31 2.84 28.72
C THR A 49 -21.95 4.25 29.15
N PRO A 50 -22.69 4.85 30.11
CA PRO A 50 -22.29 6.14 30.68
C PRO A 50 -20.88 6.05 31.28
N ASP A 51 -20.13 7.15 31.22
CA ASP A 51 -18.88 7.25 31.97
C ASP A 51 -19.20 7.53 33.46
N ASP A 52 -18.48 6.84 34.37
CA ASP A 52 -18.75 6.96 35.83
C ASP A 52 -18.33 8.33 36.41
N LYS A 53 -17.52 9.10 35.68
CA LYS A 53 -16.94 10.35 36.18
C LYS A 53 -17.50 11.59 35.50
N ASP A 54 -17.99 11.45 34.28
CA ASP A 54 -18.51 12.56 33.48
C ASP A 54 -19.89 12.20 32.91
N SER A 55 -20.93 12.94 33.31
CA SER A 55 -22.31 12.71 32.87
C SER A 55 -22.52 12.97 31.36
N ASP A 56 -21.65 13.74 30.75
CA ASP A 56 -21.75 14.13 29.35
C ASP A 56 -20.90 13.22 28.44
N GLN A 57 -20.26 12.20 29.05
CA GLN A 57 -19.45 11.20 28.33
C GLN A 57 -20.05 9.81 28.39
N PHE A 58 -19.89 9.07 27.30
CA PHE A 58 -20.30 7.68 27.13
C PHE A 58 -19.19 6.89 26.49
N ASN A 59 -18.90 5.72 27.04
CA ASN A 59 -17.99 4.77 26.44
C ASN A 59 -18.74 3.85 25.48
N PHE A 60 -18.21 3.62 24.30
CA PHE A 60 -18.77 2.64 23.36
C PHE A 60 -17.77 1.56 23.01
N GLN A 61 -18.28 0.39 22.68
CA GLN A 61 -17.52 -0.69 22.07
C GLN A 61 -18.37 -1.45 21.04
N TYR A 62 -17.71 -1.99 20.05
CA TYR A 62 -18.34 -2.87 19.05
C TYR A 62 -17.33 -3.75 18.36
N ASN A 63 -17.82 -4.83 17.73
CA ASN A 63 -17.02 -5.68 16.85
C ASN A 63 -17.34 -5.36 15.39
N GLY A 64 -16.29 -5.20 14.59
CA GLY A 64 -16.38 -4.98 13.17
C GLY A 64 -15.96 -6.21 12.38
N SER A 65 -16.55 -6.38 11.20
CA SER A 65 -16.00 -7.19 10.12
C SER A 65 -15.93 -6.38 8.84
N LEU A 66 -14.81 -6.49 8.15
CA LEU A 66 -14.50 -5.74 6.94
C LEU A 66 -14.25 -6.70 5.80
N THR A 67 -15.06 -6.61 4.74
CA THR A 67 -14.82 -7.35 3.50
C THR A 67 -13.94 -6.52 2.58
N THR A 68 -12.89 -7.14 2.07
CA THR A 68 -11.94 -6.55 1.13
C THR A 68 -11.80 -7.43 -0.10
N SER A 69 -11.13 -6.92 -1.13
CA SER A 69 -10.80 -7.71 -2.34
C SER A 69 -9.93 -8.94 -2.07
N LEU A 70 -9.26 -9.00 -0.90
CA LEU A 70 -8.41 -10.13 -0.47
C LEU A 70 -9.11 -11.10 0.50
N GLY A 71 -10.34 -10.81 0.90
CA GLY A 71 -11.10 -11.60 1.84
C GLY A 71 -11.69 -10.81 2.99
N GLU A 72 -12.21 -11.51 3.99
CA GLU A 72 -12.89 -10.92 5.14
C GLU A 72 -11.97 -10.86 6.36
N LEU A 73 -11.85 -9.66 6.93
CA LEU A 73 -11.22 -9.41 8.23
C LEU A 73 -12.30 -9.40 9.29
N THR A 74 -12.24 -10.35 10.21
CA THR A 74 -13.22 -10.51 11.29
C THR A 74 -12.60 -10.19 12.64
N LYS A 75 -13.45 -9.98 13.67
CA LYS A 75 -13.04 -9.73 15.05
C LYS A 75 -12.21 -8.45 15.23
N LEU A 76 -12.51 -7.43 14.45
CA LEU A 76 -11.97 -6.10 14.66
C LEU A 76 -12.71 -5.49 15.86
N SER A 77 -12.03 -5.31 16.98
CA SER A 77 -12.64 -4.74 18.19
C SER A 77 -12.37 -3.25 18.27
N TYR A 78 -13.41 -2.46 18.29
CA TYR A 78 -13.39 -1.01 18.39
C TYR A 78 -13.93 -0.55 19.74
N SER A 79 -13.32 0.50 20.30
CA SER A 79 -13.79 1.19 21.47
C SER A 79 -13.45 2.67 21.40
N GLY A 80 -14.22 3.51 22.06
CA GLY A 80 -13.99 4.94 22.08
C GLY A 80 -14.99 5.64 23.01
N THR A 81 -14.96 6.96 22.97
CA THR A 81 -15.81 7.83 23.77
C THR A 81 -16.72 8.67 22.88
N ILE A 82 -17.91 8.91 23.33
CA ILE A 82 -18.88 9.86 22.80
C ILE A 82 -19.04 10.98 23.83
N THR A 83 -18.87 12.21 23.39
CA THR A 83 -19.10 13.41 24.23
C THR A 83 -20.33 14.14 23.75
N LEU A 84 -21.19 14.55 24.71
CA LEU A 84 -22.34 15.42 24.46
C LEU A 84 -21.89 16.88 24.50
N THR A 85 -22.04 17.59 23.38
CA THR A 85 -21.77 19.03 23.29
C THR A 85 -23.00 19.73 22.69
N ASP A 86 -23.59 20.69 23.39
CA ASP A 86 -24.77 21.42 22.94
C ASP A 86 -25.93 20.51 22.48
N ASP A 87 -26.25 19.47 23.27
CA ASP A 87 -27.21 18.42 22.95
C ASP A 87 -26.89 17.59 21.67
N GLN A 88 -25.67 17.66 21.16
CA GLN A 88 -25.19 16.83 20.06
C GLN A 88 -24.18 15.79 20.55
N ALA A 89 -24.40 14.54 20.15
CA ALA A 89 -23.47 13.48 20.43
C ALA A 89 -22.35 13.49 19.35
N LYS A 90 -21.11 13.65 19.80
CA LYS A 90 -19.91 13.58 18.92
C LYS A 90 -18.95 12.53 19.43
N ILE A 91 -18.23 11.91 18.52
CA ILE A 91 -17.25 10.88 18.80
C ILE A 91 -15.89 11.53 19.05
N ASP A 92 -15.22 11.15 20.12
CA ASP A 92 -13.83 11.49 20.35
C ASP A 92 -12.97 10.60 19.47
N TRP A 93 -12.43 11.22 18.42
CA TRP A 93 -11.70 10.49 17.38
C TRP A 93 -10.30 10.09 17.83
N SER A 94 -9.91 8.88 17.45
CA SER A 94 -8.53 8.42 17.48
C SER A 94 -8.23 7.55 16.25
N PRO A 95 -6.95 7.38 15.86
CA PRO A 95 -6.56 6.51 14.72
C PRO A 95 -7.07 5.07 14.87
N GLN A 96 -7.25 4.58 16.09
CA GLN A 96 -7.79 3.25 16.36
C GLN A 96 -9.23 3.05 15.87
N LEU A 97 -9.98 4.13 15.63
CA LEU A 97 -11.32 4.07 15.05
C LEU A 97 -11.28 3.85 13.53
N ILE A 98 -10.15 4.07 12.88
CA ILE A 98 -9.95 3.63 11.49
C ILE A 98 -9.66 2.14 11.47
N PHE A 99 -8.66 1.72 12.26
CA PHE A 99 -8.27 0.32 12.36
C PHE A 99 -7.74 0.03 13.77
N PRO A 100 -8.21 -1.04 14.45
CA PRO A 100 -7.75 -1.36 15.80
C PRO A 100 -6.22 -1.49 15.87
N GLY A 101 -5.63 -0.83 16.86
CA GLY A 101 -4.17 -0.82 17.06
C GLY A 101 -3.39 0.19 16.23
N MET A 102 -4.06 1.03 15.43
CA MET A 102 -3.42 2.14 14.73
C MET A 102 -3.01 3.26 15.69
N GLU A 103 -1.84 3.83 15.47
CA GLU A 103 -1.32 4.99 16.22
C GLU A 103 -0.87 6.10 15.26
N GLY A 104 -1.08 7.35 15.66
CA GLY A 104 -0.54 8.55 15.01
C GLY A 104 -0.56 8.52 13.48
N GLN A 105 0.62 8.51 12.88
CA GLN A 105 0.83 8.56 11.43
C GLN A 105 0.94 7.19 10.76
N ASP A 106 0.53 6.13 11.43
CA ASP A 106 0.55 4.77 10.86
C ASP A 106 -0.16 4.72 9.50
N LYS A 107 0.33 3.82 8.66
CA LYS A 107 -0.20 3.53 7.33
C LYS A 107 -0.57 2.05 7.24
N ILE A 108 -1.64 1.76 6.53
CA ILE A 108 -2.03 0.39 6.21
C ILE A 108 -1.67 0.14 4.75
N SER A 109 -0.96 -0.94 4.49
CA SER A 109 -0.61 -1.40 3.15
C SER A 109 -0.91 -2.89 3.00
N ILE A 110 -1.18 -3.30 1.77
CA ILE A 110 -1.28 -4.70 1.39
C ILE A 110 0.02 -5.10 0.72
N SER A 111 0.60 -6.22 1.15
CA SER A 111 1.64 -6.91 0.41
C SER A 111 1.09 -8.24 -0.10
N VAL A 112 1.41 -8.56 -1.35
CA VAL A 112 1.02 -9.83 -1.97
C VAL A 112 2.29 -10.63 -2.24
N ASP A 113 2.43 -11.73 -1.51
CA ASP A 113 3.48 -12.70 -1.78
C ASP A 113 2.96 -13.70 -2.81
N ASN A 114 3.48 -13.63 -4.02
CA ASN A 114 3.12 -14.57 -5.07
C ASN A 114 3.68 -15.94 -4.76
N ALA A 115 2.84 -16.97 -4.88
CA ALA A 115 3.29 -18.34 -4.75
C ALA A 115 4.31 -18.68 -5.85
N THR A 116 5.37 -19.38 -5.47
CA THR A 116 6.32 -19.96 -6.44
C THR A 116 5.61 -21.12 -7.16
N ARG A 117 5.65 -21.10 -8.48
CA ARG A 117 5.10 -22.20 -9.29
C ARG A 117 5.85 -23.49 -8.97
N GLY A 118 5.11 -24.57 -8.69
CA GLY A 118 5.67 -25.89 -8.49
C GLY A 118 6.29 -26.45 -9.77
N GLU A 119 7.24 -27.34 -9.62
CA GLU A 119 7.86 -28.11 -10.71
C GLU A 119 6.89 -29.18 -11.23
N ILE A 120 7.01 -29.54 -12.48
CA ILE A 120 6.33 -30.69 -13.08
C ILE A 120 7.36 -31.79 -13.22
N LEU A 121 7.17 -32.88 -12.49
CA LEU A 121 8.08 -34.02 -12.49
C LEU A 121 7.49 -35.20 -13.27
N ASP A 122 8.35 -36.05 -13.80
CA ASP A 122 7.97 -37.33 -14.36
C ASP A 122 7.74 -38.38 -13.25
N ARG A 123 7.42 -39.63 -13.64
CA ARG A 123 7.17 -40.75 -12.71
C ARG A 123 8.41 -41.15 -11.87
N ASN A 124 9.60 -40.71 -12.28
CA ASN A 124 10.88 -41.01 -11.60
C ASN A 124 11.36 -39.82 -10.76
N ASN A 125 10.54 -38.76 -10.62
CA ASN A 125 10.88 -37.47 -10.02
C ASN A 125 11.92 -36.66 -10.80
N GLU A 126 12.06 -36.88 -12.11
CA GLU A 126 12.89 -36.06 -12.97
C GLU A 126 12.09 -34.84 -13.45
N PRO A 127 12.67 -33.62 -13.48
CA PRO A 127 11.95 -32.43 -13.85
C PRO A 127 11.60 -32.44 -15.35
N LEU A 128 10.30 -32.31 -15.66
CA LEU A 128 9.80 -32.03 -17.01
C LEU A 128 9.66 -30.53 -17.26
N ALA A 129 9.40 -29.76 -16.23
CA ALA A 129 9.40 -28.31 -16.23
C ALA A 129 9.71 -27.80 -14.83
N GLU A 130 10.67 -26.93 -14.71
CA GLU A 130 11.11 -26.31 -13.46
C GLU A 130 11.20 -24.78 -13.61
N ASN A 131 11.30 -24.09 -12.48
CA ASN A 131 11.52 -22.64 -12.49
C ASN A 131 12.98 -22.36 -12.82
N GLY A 132 13.22 -21.81 -14.00
CA GLY A 132 14.55 -21.33 -14.41
C GLY A 132 14.88 -19.96 -13.82
N THR A 133 16.17 -19.68 -13.73
CA THR A 133 16.66 -18.33 -13.43
C THR A 133 16.87 -17.59 -14.75
N LEU A 134 16.31 -16.39 -14.85
CA LEU A 134 16.59 -15.48 -15.97
C LEU A 134 17.29 -14.25 -15.42
N TYR A 135 18.25 -13.72 -16.16
CA TYR A 135 18.89 -12.46 -15.84
C TYR A 135 18.32 -11.33 -16.68
N GLN A 136 18.05 -10.21 -16.04
CA GLN A 136 17.68 -9.00 -16.76
C GLN A 136 18.92 -8.16 -17.00
N LEU A 137 19.32 -8.04 -18.25
CA LEU A 137 20.37 -7.13 -18.69
C LEU A 137 19.80 -5.73 -18.79
N GLY A 138 20.50 -4.74 -18.28
CA GLY A 138 20.14 -3.35 -18.41
C GLY A 138 21.31 -2.42 -18.12
N VAL A 139 21.04 -1.14 -18.17
CA VAL A 139 22.03 -0.09 -17.95
C VAL A 139 21.53 0.93 -16.92
N ILE A 140 22.45 1.60 -16.26
CA ILE A 140 22.20 2.77 -15.44
C ILE A 140 22.72 3.98 -16.23
N PRO A 141 21.84 4.89 -16.71
CA PRO A 141 22.23 5.95 -17.63
C PRO A 141 23.42 6.80 -17.17
N GLY A 142 23.45 7.16 -15.89
CA GLY A 142 24.53 7.94 -15.30
C GLY A 142 25.90 7.24 -15.29
N GLN A 143 25.94 5.91 -15.52
CA GLN A 143 27.19 5.14 -15.60
C GLN A 143 27.68 4.93 -17.05
N LEU A 144 26.93 5.37 -18.04
CA LEU A 144 27.30 5.26 -19.45
C LEU A 144 28.34 6.30 -19.89
N GLY A 145 28.68 7.28 -19.04
CA GLY A 145 29.52 8.42 -19.41
C GLY A 145 28.74 9.49 -20.19
N THR A 146 29.46 10.42 -20.81
CA THR A 146 28.90 11.53 -21.59
C THR A 146 29.57 11.66 -22.96
N GLY A 147 28.85 12.26 -23.92
CA GLY A 147 29.40 12.54 -25.25
C GLY A 147 29.93 11.27 -25.98
N ASP A 148 31.15 11.34 -26.45
CA ASP A 148 31.79 10.24 -27.24
C ASP A 148 31.95 8.94 -26.40
N GLU A 149 32.17 9.08 -25.09
CA GLU A 149 32.27 7.93 -24.18
C GLU A 149 30.94 7.18 -24.08
N LYS A 150 29.84 7.90 -23.93
CA LYS A 150 28.48 7.30 -23.90
C LYS A 150 28.21 6.54 -25.21
N THR A 151 28.52 7.15 -26.36
CA THR A 151 28.31 6.52 -27.66
C THR A 151 29.15 5.25 -27.81
N ALA A 152 30.42 5.28 -27.37
CA ALA A 152 31.29 4.11 -27.40
C ALA A 152 30.79 2.99 -26.49
N ASN A 153 30.30 3.31 -25.30
CA ASN A 153 29.76 2.34 -24.34
C ASN A 153 28.47 1.70 -24.86
N ILE A 154 27.54 2.50 -25.41
CA ILE A 154 26.31 1.99 -26.04
C ILE A 154 26.66 1.00 -27.17
N LYS A 155 27.57 1.36 -28.03
CA LYS A 155 28.01 0.50 -29.12
C LYS A 155 28.63 -0.81 -28.61
N ALA A 156 29.50 -0.76 -27.61
CA ALA A 156 30.11 -1.94 -27.00
C ALA A 156 29.04 -2.87 -26.34
N ILE A 157 28.04 -2.31 -25.70
CA ILE A 157 26.91 -3.08 -25.12
C ILE A 157 26.08 -3.71 -26.24
N ALA A 158 25.77 -2.97 -27.29
CA ALA A 158 25.00 -3.44 -28.43
C ALA A 158 25.70 -4.66 -29.09
N GLU A 159 26.98 -4.55 -29.38
CA GLU A 159 27.80 -5.63 -29.97
C GLU A 159 27.92 -6.84 -29.02
N ARG A 160 28.11 -6.62 -27.73
CA ARG A 160 28.32 -7.69 -26.75
C ARG A 160 27.10 -8.56 -26.52
N PHE A 161 25.89 -7.95 -26.53
CA PHE A 161 24.64 -8.60 -26.14
C PHE A 161 23.66 -8.79 -27.30
N ASP A 162 24.12 -8.63 -28.53
CA ASP A 162 23.30 -8.75 -29.73
C ASP A 162 22.03 -7.86 -29.65
N LEU A 163 22.27 -6.56 -29.43
CA LEU A 163 21.29 -5.48 -29.44
C LEU A 163 21.64 -4.48 -30.55
N THR A 164 20.70 -3.63 -30.91
CA THR A 164 20.96 -2.47 -31.75
C THR A 164 21.17 -1.23 -30.89
N GLU A 165 22.01 -0.30 -31.31
CA GLU A 165 22.22 0.99 -30.65
C GLU A 165 20.87 1.74 -30.54
N ASP A 166 20.07 1.72 -31.63
CA ASP A 166 18.74 2.33 -31.64
C ASP A 166 17.81 1.76 -30.56
N ALA A 167 17.85 0.46 -30.28
CA ALA A 167 17.01 -0.13 -29.22
C ALA A 167 17.44 0.33 -27.82
N ILE A 168 18.74 0.51 -27.59
CA ILE A 168 19.26 1.06 -26.34
C ILE A 168 18.85 2.53 -26.20
N ASP A 169 18.99 3.33 -27.27
CA ASP A 169 18.62 4.73 -27.26
C ASP A 169 17.12 4.92 -27.04
N GLN A 170 16.26 4.10 -27.64
CA GLN A 170 14.82 4.10 -27.40
C GLN A 170 14.47 3.75 -25.94
N ALA A 171 15.16 2.80 -25.34
CA ALA A 171 14.97 2.45 -23.94
C ALA A 171 15.38 3.61 -23.02
N LEU A 172 16.48 4.29 -23.32
CA LEU A 172 16.97 5.45 -22.58
C LEU A 172 16.11 6.71 -22.75
N ALA A 173 15.36 6.82 -23.84
CA ALA A 173 14.50 7.96 -24.14
C ALA A 173 13.13 7.91 -23.44
N GLN A 174 12.83 6.87 -22.67
CA GLN A 174 11.55 6.77 -21.97
C GLN A 174 11.41 7.86 -20.88
N SER A 175 10.19 8.38 -20.70
CA SER A 175 9.92 9.52 -19.81
C SER A 175 10.20 9.28 -18.33
N TRP A 176 10.26 8.02 -17.91
CA TRP A 176 10.54 7.61 -16.53
C TRP A 176 12.04 7.42 -16.24
N VAL A 177 12.89 7.40 -17.27
CA VAL A 177 14.33 7.14 -17.14
C VAL A 177 15.02 8.30 -16.44
N GLN A 178 15.84 7.98 -15.45
CA GLN A 178 16.67 8.91 -14.69
C GLN A 178 18.08 8.32 -14.58
N ASP A 179 19.07 9.16 -14.33
CA ASP A 179 20.49 8.79 -14.34
C ASP A 179 20.86 7.66 -13.38
N GLU A 180 20.13 7.52 -12.27
CA GLU A 180 20.40 6.51 -11.22
C GLU A 180 19.54 5.25 -11.34
N LEU A 181 18.58 5.21 -12.27
CA LEU A 181 17.66 4.09 -12.40
C LEU A 181 18.19 3.02 -13.35
N PHE A 182 17.91 1.77 -13.00
CA PHE A 182 18.20 0.64 -13.88
C PHE A 182 17.18 0.61 -15.04
N VAL A 183 17.69 0.71 -16.26
CA VAL A 183 16.91 0.63 -17.50
C VAL A 183 17.06 -0.75 -18.10
N PRO A 184 16.02 -1.60 -18.13
CA PRO A 184 16.07 -2.94 -18.67
C PRO A 184 16.17 -2.92 -20.21
N LEU A 185 17.02 -3.77 -20.76
CA LEU A 185 17.25 -3.89 -22.21
C LEU A 185 16.83 -5.26 -22.75
N LYS A 186 17.27 -6.34 -22.12
CA LYS A 186 17.06 -7.71 -22.61
C LYS A 186 16.99 -8.70 -21.44
N ILE A 187 16.21 -9.75 -21.60
CA ILE A 187 16.26 -10.90 -20.71
C ILE A 187 17.23 -11.93 -21.33
N ILE A 188 18.13 -12.44 -20.53
CA ILE A 188 19.12 -13.45 -20.93
C ILE A 188 19.01 -14.68 -20.05
N GLU A 189 19.22 -15.83 -20.63
CA GLU A 189 19.37 -17.08 -19.89
C GLU A 189 20.79 -17.20 -19.33
N PRO A 190 20.97 -17.80 -18.14
CA PRO A 190 22.30 -18.13 -17.66
C PRO A 190 22.96 -19.07 -18.68
N THR A 191 24.08 -18.68 -19.20
CA THR A 191 24.97 -19.59 -19.98
C THR A 191 25.92 -20.22 -18.99
N ASP A 192 25.96 -21.54 -18.95
CA ASP A 192 26.94 -22.33 -18.20
C ASP A 192 28.39 -21.95 -18.51
#